data_d7307aa4e9906e1f2aff39a8cb777372
#
_entry.id   d7307aa4e9906e1f2aff39a8cb777372
#
_cell.length_a   1.000
_cell.length_b   1.000
_cell.length_c   1.000
_cell.angle_alpha   90.00
_cell.angle_beta   90.00
_cell.angle_gamma   90.00
#
_symmetry.space_group_name_H-M   'P 1'
#
loop_
_entity.id
_entity.type
_entity.pdbx_description
1 polymer ?
#
loop_
_entity_poly.entity_id
_entity_poly.type
_entity_poly.pdbx_seq_one_letter_code
_entity_poly.pdbx_strand_id
1 'polypeptide(L)'
;QADISVDGVIGIGHQALNTLISGSASTVVGYLAGKNLTTGNNNTAFGYNSLGGNVTNALTGADNIALGANAGRDIQGSAEANILIGKDAGDSLTTGNFNILIGRDAGEALVDETHNTAIGADALSGSSLVDQTVIIGSQAGKGAMTADANGTVCVGYESGAAITEGAGTTAIGFGALKALTEGDNNIAIGYNALDEITTGGANIAIGTNALGNCDGGENENIAIGNNAGANLDNGNNNTIVGSNANASSGNANGQIVIGKDVTGANNAFATLGLSTSIKSIDLTSSSASWSGSSDERLKENIQTSTAGLSFINELRPVTFNWKKAKDVDKSMSQYQDSEEPALGGEGTYGKIMHGFVAQEVKSAIDKHSDLKEGFGMWQEWEDGTQAVSDGALVPMLVKAIQELSARVEELESK
;
A
#
# COMPACT_ATOMS: atom_id res chain seq x y z
N GLN A 1 -17.81 49.58 -39.96
CA GLN A 1 -17.01 48.40 -39.69
C GLN A 1 -15.87 48.86 -38.79
N ALA A 2 -15.84 48.43 -37.56
CA ALA A 2 -14.66 48.59 -36.71
C ALA A 2 -13.51 47.80 -37.35
N ASP A 3 -12.36 48.46 -37.43
CA ASP A 3 -11.13 47.84 -37.94
C ASP A 3 -10.77 46.71 -36.99
N ILE A 4 -11.03 45.44 -37.36
CA ILE A 4 -10.72 44.26 -36.55
C ILE A 4 -9.22 44.00 -36.76
N SER A 5 -8.40 44.50 -35.85
CA SER A 5 -6.98 44.19 -35.82
C SER A 5 -6.79 42.81 -35.20
N VAL A 6 -6.94 41.73 -35.96
CA VAL A 6 -6.65 40.37 -35.59
C VAL A 6 -5.41 39.89 -36.34
N ASP A 7 -4.32 39.57 -35.63
CA ASP A 7 -3.09 39.12 -36.24
C ASP A 7 -2.91 37.59 -36.01
N GLY A 8 -2.54 36.87 -37.06
CA GLY A 8 -2.26 35.45 -36.99
C GLY A 8 -3.50 34.56 -36.77
N VAL A 9 -4.71 34.96 -37.12
CA VAL A 9 -5.94 34.19 -36.91
C VAL A 9 -6.32 33.35 -38.13
N ILE A 10 -6.68 32.09 -37.93
CA ILE A 10 -7.24 31.19 -38.95
C ILE A 10 -8.65 30.76 -38.51
N GLY A 11 -9.68 31.08 -39.32
CA GLY A 11 -11.04 30.62 -39.13
C GLY A 11 -11.58 29.93 -40.37
N ILE A 12 -11.91 28.64 -40.29
CA ILE A 12 -12.43 27.84 -41.41
C ILE A 12 -13.71 27.12 -40.97
N GLY A 13 -14.81 27.42 -41.62
CA GLY A 13 -16.08 26.75 -41.37
C GLY A 13 -17.25 27.74 -41.23
N HIS A 14 -18.49 27.24 -41.34
CA HIS A 14 -19.67 28.05 -41.16
C HIS A 14 -19.76 28.59 -39.72
N GLN A 15 -19.84 29.90 -39.56
CA GLN A 15 -19.85 30.62 -38.27
C GLN A 15 -18.62 30.35 -37.36
N ALA A 16 -17.50 29.87 -37.93
CA ALA A 16 -16.23 29.83 -37.20
C ALA A 16 -15.82 31.26 -36.84
N LEU A 17 -15.46 31.54 -35.57
CA LEU A 17 -15.07 32.85 -35.06
C LEU A 17 -16.08 33.97 -35.30
N ASN A 18 -17.36 33.64 -35.27
CA ASN A 18 -18.44 34.59 -35.68
C ASN A 18 -18.47 35.89 -34.87
N THR A 19 -18.02 35.86 -33.61
CA THR A 19 -18.06 37.01 -32.70
C THR A 19 -16.69 37.60 -32.39
N LEU A 20 -15.63 37.19 -33.09
CA LEU A 20 -14.26 37.64 -32.79
C LEU A 20 -14.15 39.17 -32.94
N ILE A 21 -13.59 39.80 -31.89
CA ILE A 21 -13.40 41.26 -31.81
C ILE A 21 -11.93 41.63 -31.92
N SER A 22 -11.06 41.02 -31.08
CA SER A 22 -9.65 41.40 -31.01
C SER A 22 -8.70 40.23 -30.64
N GLY A 23 -9.18 38.99 -30.54
CA GLY A 23 -8.35 37.83 -30.26
C GLY A 23 -7.30 37.58 -31.35
N SER A 24 -6.05 37.27 -30.98
CA SER A 24 -4.93 37.01 -31.90
C SER A 24 -4.42 35.61 -31.81
N ALA A 25 -3.62 35.18 -32.82
CA ALA A 25 -2.92 33.90 -32.85
C ALA A 25 -3.82 32.64 -32.59
N SER A 26 -5.09 32.73 -32.93
CA SER A 26 -6.04 31.63 -32.75
C SER A 26 -6.26 30.84 -34.04
N THR A 27 -6.33 29.51 -33.95
CA THR A 27 -6.61 28.60 -35.08
C THR A 27 -7.89 27.84 -34.82
N VAL A 28 -8.94 28.11 -35.62
CA VAL A 28 -10.27 27.55 -35.39
C VAL A 28 -10.84 26.98 -36.71
N VAL A 29 -11.12 25.67 -36.70
CA VAL A 29 -11.61 24.93 -37.87
C VAL A 29 -12.80 24.05 -37.49
N GLY A 30 -13.94 24.31 -38.09
CA GLY A 30 -15.17 23.54 -37.91
C GLY A 30 -16.43 24.35 -37.98
N TYR A 31 -17.58 23.68 -38.17
CA TYR A 31 -18.90 24.31 -38.08
C TYR A 31 -19.14 24.77 -36.63
N LEU A 32 -19.45 26.05 -36.41
CA LEU A 32 -19.64 26.71 -35.12
C LEU A 32 -18.42 26.70 -34.19
N ALA A 33 -17.23 26.30 -34.67
CA ALA A 33 -16.02 26.29 -33.85
C ALA A 33 -15.66 27.72 -33.43
N GLY A 34 -15.30 27.92 -32.15
CA GLY A 34 -14.96 29.23 -31.58
C GLY A 34 -16.05 30.29 -31.78
N LYS A 35 -17.32 29.90 -31.95
CA LYS A 35 -18.40 30.77 -32.32
C LYS A 35 -18.54 32.01 -31.43
N ASN A 36 -18.32 31.84 -30.11
CA ASN A 36 -18.44 32.91 -29.11
C ASN A 36 -17.08 33.39 -28.56
N LEU A 37 -15.97 33.03 -29.21
CA LEU A 37 -14.63 33.58 -28.91
C LEU A 37 -14.60 35.06 -29.33
N THR A 38 -14.27 35.96 -28.40
CA THR A 38 -14.28 37.40 -28.65
C THR A 38 -12.93 38.08 -28.57
N THR A 39 -12.23 37.96 -27.44
CA THR A 39 -10.94 38.62 -27.18
C THR A 39 -9.82 37.67 -26.76
N GLY A 40 -10.12 36.38 -26.55
CA GLY A 40 -9.13 35.37 -26.12
C GLY A 40 -8.08 35.13 -27.22
N ASN A 41 -6.80 35.06 -26.80
CA ASN A 41 -5.67 34.82 -27.68
C ASN A 41 -5.23 33.35 -27.64
N ASN A 42 -4.46 32.91 -28.64
CA ASN A 42 -3.80 31.60 -28.67
C ASN A 42 -4.74 30.39 -28.52
N ASN A 43 -6.02 30.52 -28.86
CA ASN A 43 -6.95 29.41 -28.74
C ASN A 43 -6.88 28.51 -30.00
N THR A 44 -6.90 27.19 -29.80
CA THR A 44 -6.93 26.20 -30.87
C THR A 44 -8.21 25.39 -30.77
N ALA A 45 -9.09 25.47 -31.80
CA ALA A 45 -10.34 24.72 -31.84
C ALA A 45 -10.45 23.93 -33.15
N PHE A 46 -10.66 22.63 -33.09
CA PHE A 46 -10.84 21.79 -34.28
C PHE A 46 -11.98 20.80 -34.09
N GLY A 47 -13.08 21.01 -34.80
CA GLY A 47 -14.26 20.14 -34.71
C GLY A 47 -15.59 20.92 -34.72
N TYR A 48 -16.69 20.16 -34.86
CA TYR A 48 -18.02 20.71 -34.74
C TYR A 48 -18.22 21.32 -33.34
N ASN A 49 -18.56 22.60 -33.26
CA ASN A 49 -18.89 23.33 -32.04
C ASN A 49 -17.80 23.27 -30.92
N SER A 50 -16.53 23.03 -31.30
CA SER A 50 -15.39 23.07 -30.37
C SER A 50 -15.14 24.51 -29.93
N LEU A 51 -14.91 24.76 -28.63
CA LEU A 51 -14.88 26.10 -28.00
C LEU A 51 -16.10 26.97 -28.49
N GLY A 52 -17.26 26.33 -28.60
CA GLY A 52 -18.44 26.98 -29.13
C GLY A 52 -18.92 28.17 -28.33
N GLY A 53 -18.71 28.12 -27.04
CA GLY A 53 -19.11 29.13 -26.06
C GLY A 53 -20.62 29.25 -25.88
N ASN A 54 -21.03 29.70 -24.71
CA ASN A 54 -22.43 29.99 -24.44
C ASN A 54 -22.80 31.39 -25.03
N VAL A 55 -24.01 31.51 -25.55
CA VAL A 55 -24.51 32.79 -26.13
C VAL A 55 -24.65 33.93 -25.12
N THR A 56 -24.65 33.62 -23.83
CA THR A 56 -24.82 34.61 -22.74
C THR A 56 -23.51 35.24 -22.27
N ASN A 57 -22.39 34.49 -22.31
CA ASN A 57 -21.07 34.96 -21.90
C ASN A 57 -20.03 34.59 -22.96
N ALA A 58 -19.45 35.59 -23.58
CA ALA A 58 -18.40 35.39 -24.57
C ALA A 58 -17.13 34.77 -23.95
N LEU A 59 -16.43 33.92 -24.68
CA LEU A 59 -15.12 33.43 -24.29
C LEU A 59 -14.07 34.53 -24.49
N THR A 60 -13.49 34.99 -23.41
CA THR A 60 -12.39 35.98 -23.37
C THR A 60 -11.06 35.37 -22.94
N GLY A 61 -11.06 34.13 -22.41
CA GLY A 61 -9.91 33.40 -21.98
C GLY A 61 -8.99 32.97 -23.11
N ALA A 62 -7.73 32.72 -22.78
CA ALA A 62 -6.64 32.41 -23.70
C ALA A 62 -6.10 30.99 -23.53
N ASP A 63 -5.26 30.59 -24.48
CA ASP A 63 -4.45 29.37 -24.39
C ASP A 63 -5.26 28.06 -24.26
N ASN A 64 -6.52 28.03 -24.70
CA ASN A 64 -7.31 26.79 -24.68
C ASN A 64 -7.13 25.98 -25.96
N ILE A 65 -7.03 24.66 -25.82
CA ILE A 65 -6.99 23.70 -26.92
C ILE A 65 -8.22 22.81 -26.86
N ALA A 66 -9.05 22.80 -27.91
CA ALA A 66 -10.21 21.93 -28.03
C ALA A 66 -10.23 21.18 -29.36
N LEU A 67 -10.03 19.89 -29.34
CA LEU A 67 -9.99 19.01 -30.51
C LEU A 67 -11.07 17.94 -30.42
N GLY A 68 -12.14 18.07 -31.13
CA GLY A 68 -13.27 17.12 -31.13
C GLY A 68 -14.62 17.80 -31.25
N ALA A 69 -15.66 17.02 -31.59
CA ALA A 69 -17.01 17.56 -31.59
C ALA A 69 -17.45 17.91 -30.16
N ASN A 70 -17.93 19.12 -29.94
CA ASN A 70 -18.35 19.70 -28.67
C ASN A 70 -17.25 19.75 -27.59
N ALA A 71 -15.95 19.57 -27.91
CA ALA A 71 -14.89 19.75 -26.93
C ALA A 71 -14.92 21.18 -26.38
N GLY A 72 -15.15 21.36 -25.07
CA GLY A 72 -15.33 22.65 -24.42
C GLY A 72 -16.50 23.45 -24.98
N ARG A 73 -17.63 22.78 -25.27
CA ARG A 73 -18.79 23.43 -25.90
C ARG A 73 -19.31 24.65 -25.13
N ASP A 74 -19.41 24.55 -23.82
CA ASP A 74 -20.02 25.60 -22.99
C ASP A 74 -18.99 26.56 -22.35
N ILE A 75 -17.71 26.45 -22.75
CA ILE A 75 -16.61 27.28 -22.22
C ILE A 75 -16.89 28.77 -22.47
N GLN A 76 -16.67 29.59 -21.44
CA GLN A 76 -17.04 31.02 -21.49
C GLN A 76 -16.19 31.87 -20.53
N GLY A 77 -16.40 33.19 -20.57
CA GLY A 77 -15.72 34.13 -19.67
C GLY A 77 -14.20 34.05 -19.81
N SER A 78 -13.50 34.09 -18.69
CA SER A 78 -12.03 34.07 -18.64
C SER A 78 -11.42 32.67 -18.58
N ALA A 79 -12.17 31.61 -18.90
CA ALA A 79 -11.63 30.24 -18.90
C ALA A 79 -10.37 30.13 -19.75
N GLU A 80 -9.26 29.68 -19.17
CA GLU A 80 -7.95 29.68 -19.80
C GLU A 80 -7.15 28.41 -19.57
N ALA A 81 -6.17 28.14 -20.45
CA ALA A 81 -5.18 27.09 -20.33
C ALA A 81 -5.79 25.68 -20.16
N ASN A 82 -6.94 25.40 -20.79
CA ASN A 82 -7.54 24.09 -20.81
C ASN A 82 -7.12 23.28 -22.04
N ILE A 83 -6.88 21.97 -21.89
CA ILE A 83 -6.64 21.03 -22.98
C ILE A 83 -7.82 20.04 -23.01
N LEU A 84 -8.66 20.13 -24.03
CA LEU A 84 -9.91 19.38 -24.18
C LEU A 84 -9.88 18.61 -25.50
N ILE A 85 -9.56 17.30 -25.42
CA ILE A 85 -9.37 16.47 -26.62
C ILE A 85 -10.28 15.25 -26.57
N GLY A 86 -11.23 15.19 -27.48
CA GLY A 86 -12.21 14.13 -27.58
C GLY A 86 -13.61 14.67 -27.82
N LYS A 87 -14.51 13.79 -28.26
CA LYS A 87 -15.93 14.14 -28.36
C LYS A 87 -16.48 14.42 -26.97
N ASP A 88 -17.16 15.56 -26.77
CA ASP A 88 -17.78 15.99 -25.51
C ASP A 88 -16.76 16.09 -24.31
N ALA A 89 -15.44 16.21 -24.58
CA ALA A 89 -14.45 16.47 -23.54
C ALA A 89 -14.66 17.83 -22.90
N GLY A 90 -14.92 17.89 -21.59
CA GLY A 90 -15.22 19.14 -20.87
C GLY A 90 -16.43 19.89 -21.45
N ASP A 91 -17.44 19.17 -21.91
CA ASP A 91 -18.60 19.72 -22.62
C ASP A 91 -19.35 20.79 -21.80
N SER A 92 -19.55 20.54 -20.51
CA SER A 92 -20.22 21.46 -19.57
C SER A 92 -19.28 22.50 -18.92
N LEU A 93 -17.95 22.43 -19.19
CA LEU A 93 -16.98 23.35 -18.61
C LEU A 93 -17.27 24.80 -18.99
N THR A 94 -17.46 25.66 -18.00
CA THR A 94 -17.80 27.09 -18.24
C THR A 94 -16.60 28.00 -17.95
N THR A 95 -16.20 28.16 -16.70
CA THR A 95 -15.18 29.13 -16.29
C THR A 95 -13.94 28.44 -15.67
N GLY A 96 -13.90 27.11 -15.64
CA GLY A 96 -12.77 26.34 -15.13
C GLY A 96 -11.47 26.55 -15.91
N ASN A 97 -10.33 26.46 -15.22
CA ASN A 97 -9.01 26.74 -15.76
C ASN A 97 -8.04 25.59 -15.52
N PHE A 98 -7.00 25.50 -16.35
CA PHE A 98 -5.88 24.56 -16.15
C PHE A 98 -6.30 23.08 -16.10
N ASN A 99 -7.36 22.71 -16.82
CA ASN A 99 -7.80 21.31 -16.90
C ASN A 99 -7.20 20.62 -18.14
N ILE A 100 -6.81 19.35 -17.98
CA ILE A 100 -6.40 18.44 -19.05
C ILE A 100 -7.43 17.34 -19.16
N LEU A 101 -8.33 17.41 -20.14
CA LEU A 101 -9.42 16.47 -20.36
C LEU A 101 -9.25 15.80 -21.73
N ILE A 102 -8.80 14.55 -21.74
CA ILE A 102 -8.47 13.81 -22.96
C ILE A 102 -9.22 12.48 -23.01
N GLY A 103 -10.16 12.37 -23.91
CA GLY A 103 -11.00 11.19 -24.09
C GLY A 103 -12.44 11.57 -24.40
N ARG A 104 -13.23 10.63 -24.92
CA ARG A 104 -14.67 10.83 -25.08
C ARG A 104 -15.30 11.00 -23.70
N ASP A 105 -16.11 12.05 -23.53
CA ASP A 105 -16.82 12.39 -22.29
C ASP A 105 -15.88 12.57 -21.06
N ALA A 106 -14.56 12.84 -21.29
CA ALA A 106 -13.63 13.13 -20.20
C ALA A 106 -13.98 14.45 -19.51
N GLY A 107 -14.25 14.42 -18.19
CA GLY A 107 -14.66 15.61 -17.43
C GLY A 107 -15.93 16.27 -17.93
N GLU A 108 -16.86 15.52 -18.52
CA GLU A 108 -18.07 16.03 -19.17
C GLU A 108 -18.91 16.93 -18.26
N ALA A 109 -19.03 16.55 -16.98
CA ALA A 109 -19.87 17.26 -16.01
C ALA A 109 -19.17 18.42 -15.28
N LEU A 110 -17.86 18.64 -15.46
CA LEU A 110 -17.12 19.77 -14.85
C LEU A 110 -17.73 21.12 -15.35
N VAL A 111 -17.84 22.07 -14.41
CA VAL A 111 -18.47 23.39 -14.70
C VAL A 111 -17.48 24.53 -14.49
N ASP A 112 -16.95 24.74 -13.31
CA ASP A 112 -16.02 25.82 -12.96
C ASP A 112 -14.75 25.30 -12.22
N GLU A 113 -14.58 23.98 -12.16
CA GLU A 113 -13.48 23.31 -11.51
C GLU A 113 -12.14 23.50 -12.23
N THR A 114 -11.07 23.39 -11.46
CA THR A 114 -9.73 23.75 -11.92
C THR A 114 -8.68 22.68 -11.59
N HIS A 115 -7.59 22.69 -12.38
CA HIS A 115 -6.41 21.85 -12.14
C HIS A 115 -6.69 20.35 -12.17
N ASN A 116 -7.69 19.89 -12.91
CA ASN A 116 -7.99 18.48 -13.06
C ASN A 116 -7.27 17.89 -14.28
N THR A 117 -6.75 16.69 -14.13
CA THR A 117 -6.21 15.87 -15.23
C THR A 117 -7.08 14.63 -15.39
N ALA A 118 -7.90 14.57 -16.43
CA ALA A 118 -8.73 13.42 -16.76
C ALA A 118 -8.37 12.87 -18.15
N ILE A 119 -7.80 11.66 -18.20
CA ILE A 119 -7.37 11.03 -19.46
C ILE A 119 -8.00 9.64 -19.60
N GLY A 120 -8.87 9.47 -20.56
CA GLY A 120 -9.57 8.21 -20.84
C GLY A 120 -11.03 8.43 -21.17
N ALA A 121 -11.67 7.48 -21.85
CA ALA A 121 -13.11 7.59 -22.10
C ALA A 121 -13.88 7.52 -20.78
N ASP A 122 -14.82 8.44 -20.59
CA ASP A 122 -15.64 8.58 -19.37
C ASP A 122 -14.79 8.81 -18.07
N ALA A 123 -13.52 9.22 -18.18
CA ALA A 123 -12.71 9.60 -17.03
C ALA A 123 -13.25 10.87 -16.38
N LEU A 124 -13.52 10.86 -15.05
CA LEU A 124 -14.07 12.00 -14.29
C LEU A 124 -15.40 12.55 -14.87
N SER A 125 -16.20 11.70 -15.51
CA SER A 125 -17.37 12.18 -16.28
C SER A 125 -18.57 12.58 -15.42
N GLY A 126 -18.71 12.05 -14.21
CA GLY A 126 -19.85 12.32 -13.32
C GLY A 126 -19.66 13.47 -12.34
N SER A 127 -18.47 14.06 -12.26
CA SER A 127 -18.09 15.03 -11.20
C SER A 127 -18.30 16.47 -11.65
N SER A 128 -18.86 17.29 -10.78
CA SER A 128 -19.13 18.71 -11.04
C SER A 128 -18.68 19.66 -9.92
N LEU A 129 -17.88 19.16 -8.95
CA LEU A 129 -17.47 19.96 -7.78
C LEU A 129 -16.05 19.61 -7.30
N VAL A 130 -15.19 19.00 -8.15
CA VAL A 130 -13.90 18.48 -7.73
C VAL A 130 -12.71 19.19 -8.39
N ASP A 131 -11.73 19.55 -7.61
CA ASP A 131 -10.49 20.21 -8.04
C ASP A 131 -9.25 19.37 -7.78
N GLN A 132 -8.17 19.64 -8.56
CA GLN A 132 -6.83 19.12 -8.29
C GLN A 132 -6.72 17.59 -8.30
N THR A 133 -7.50 16.93 -9.16
CA THR A 133 -7.46 15.46 -9.30
C THR A 133 -6.59 14.99 -10.45
N VAL A 134 -6.12 13.74 -10.33
CA VAL A 134 -5.42 13.02 -11.41
C VAL A 134 -6.17 11.72 -11.71
N ILE A 135 -6.94 11.69 -12.78
CA ILE A 135 -7.81 10.58 -13.15
C ILE A 135 -7.40 10.06 -14.53
N ILE A 136 -6.74 8.90 -14.59
CA ILE A 136 -6.20 8.36 -15.85
C ILE A 136 -6.68 6.91 -16.03
N GLY A 137 -7.47 6.70 -17.06
CA GLY A 137 -8.03 5.39 -17.41
C GLY A 137 -9.47 5.49 -17.86
N SER A 138 -9.93 4.59 -18.72
CA SER A 138 -11.35 4.56 -19.08
C SER A 138 -12.20 4.25 -17.85
N GLN A 139 -13.25 5.04 -17.63
CA GLN A 139 -14.17 4.98 -16.50
C GLN A 139 -13.50 5.15 -15.11
N ALA A 140 -12.25 5.63 -15.05
CA ALA A 140 -11.61 5.99 -13.79
C ALA A 140 -12.35 7.18 -13.17
N GLY A 141 -12.59 7.15 -11.86
CA GLY A 141 -13.21 8.25 -11.13
C GLY A 141 -14.52 8.78 -11.74
N LYS A 142 -15.31 7.90 -12.35
CA LYS A 142 -16.54 8.34 -13.04
C LYS A 142 -17.71 8.68 -12.11
N GLY A 143 -17.58 8.40 -10.81
CA GLY A 143 -18.55 8.75 -9.78
C GLY A 143 -18.78 10.26 -9.71
N ALA A 144 -19.87 10.66 -9.08
CA ALA A 144 -20.17 12.08 -8.87
C ALA A 144 -19.37 12.65 -7.68
N MET A 145 -18.08 12.81 -7.87
CA MET A 145 -17.18 13.36 -6.83
C MET A 145 -17.61 14.78 -6.43
N THR A 146 -17.59 15.02 -5.12
CA THR A 146 -17.80 16.34 -4.52
C THR A 146 -16.47 17.00 -4.16
N ALA A 147 -16.51 18.24 -3.64
CA ALA A 147 -15.31 18.95 -3.18
C ALA A 147 -14.52 18.19 -2.10
N ASP A 148 -15.17 17.28 -1.37
CA ASP A 148 -14.50 16.46 -0.37
C ASP A 148 -13.54 15.43 -1.00
N ALA A 149 -13.74 15.07 -2.29
CA ALA A 149 -12.84 14.20 -3.04
C ALA A 149 -11.63 14.91 -3.69
N ASN A 150 -11.39 16.19 -3.38
CA ASN A 150 -10.26 16.94 -3.95
C ASN A 150 -8.91 16.24 -3.65
N GLY A 151 -8.01 16.27 -4.63
CA GLY A 151 -6.70 15.64 -4.52
C GLY A 151 -6.69 14.12 -4.77
N THR A 152 -7.80 13.52 -5.16
CA THR A 152 -7.89 12.10 -5.51
C THR A 152 -7.02 11.75 -6.72
N VAL A 153 -6.32 10.62 -6.64
CA VAL A 153 -5.52 10.05 -7.72
C VAL A 153 -6.07 8.68 -8.11
N CYS A 154 -6.62 8.55 -9.32
CA CYS A 154 -7.08 7.28 -9.88
C CYS A 154 -6.37 6.99 -11.21
N VAL A 155 -5.61 5.89 -11.25
CA VAL A 155 -4.88 5.47 -12.46
C VAL A 155 -5.17 4.00 -12.78
N GLY A 156 -5.93 3.77 -13.84
CA GLY A 156 -6.32 2.42 -14.29
C GLY A 156 -7.77 2.37 -14.73
N TYR A 157 -8.12 1.32 -15.48
CA TYR A 157 -9.52 1.07 -15.86
C TYR A 157 -10.39 0.87 -14.61
N GLU A 158 -11.51 1.62 -14.52
CA GLU A 158 -12.44 1.60 -13.38
C GLU A 158 -11.80 1.87 -12.00
N SER A 159 -10.59 2.42 -11.92
CA SER A 159 -10.00 2.80 -10.62
C SER A 159 -10.82 3.91 -9.97
N GLY A 160 -11.21 3.72 -8.70
CA GLY A 160 -12.02 4.68 -7.95
C GLY A 160 -13.37 5.03 -8.62
N ALA A 161 -13.95 4.09 -9.37
CA ALA A 161 -15.11 4.38 -10.24
C ALA A 161 -16.37 4.86 -9.51
N ALA A 162 -16.53 4.52 -8.23
CA ALA A 162 -17.69 4.90 -7.42
C ALA A 162 -17.42 6.07 -6.45
N ILE A 163 -16.21 6.62 -6.39
CA ILE A 163 -15.84 7.65 -5.40
C ILE A 163 -16.76 8.88 -5.53
N THR A 164 -17.28 9.32 -4.38
CA THR A 164 -18.08 10.55 -4.24
C THR A 164 -17.42 11.54 -3.26
N GLU A 165 -16.97 11.10 -2.08
CA GLU A 165 -16.45 11.96 -1.02
C GLU A 165 -15.07 11.50 -0.45
N GLY A 166 -14.43 10.50 -1.05
CA GLY A 166 -13.18 9.90 -0.55
C GLY A 166 -11.93 10.79 -0.66
N ALA A 167 -11.73 11.70 0.30
CA ALA A 167 -10.60 12.63 0.32
C ALA A 167 -9.23 11.94 0.44
N GLY A 168 -8.21 12.49 -0.21
CA GLY A 168 -6.83 12.02 -0.08
C GLY A 168 -6.60 10.57 -0.54
N THR A 169 -7.46 10.05 -1.38
CA THR A 169 -7.46 8.66 -1.83
C THR A 169 -6.56 8.46 -3.05
N THR A 170 -5.81 7.35 -3.06
CA THR A 170 -4.96 6.94 -4.18
C THR A 170 -5.33 5.54 -4.65
N ALA A 171 -5.82 5.41 -5.89
CA ALA A 171 -6.23 4.16 -6.53
C ALA A 171 -5.40 3.92 -7.81
N ILE A 172 -4.46 3.00 -7.80
CA ILE A 172 -3.59 2.70 -8.95
C ILE A 172 -3.70 1.21 -9.32
N GLY A 173 -4.30 0.94 -10.45
CA GLY A 173 -4.51 -0.42 -10.96
C GLY A 173 -5.90 -0.61 -11.53
N PHE A 174 -6.08 -1.70 -12.30
CA PHE A 174 -7.41 -2.11 -12.77
C PHE A 174 -8.32 -2.37 -11.57
N GLY A 175 -9.46 -1.72 -11.48
CA GLY A 175 -10.46 -1.94 -10.43
C GLY A 175 -10.02 -1.57 -9.00
N ALA A 176 -8.86 -0.93 -8.81
CA ALA A 176 -8.44 -0.50 -7.46
C ALA A 176 -9.48 0.50 -6.89
N LEU A 177 -9.96 0.26 -5.65
CA LEU A 177 -10.99 1.05 -4.97
C LEU A 177 -12.26 1.28 -5.79
N LYS A 178 -12.63 0.29 -6.60
CA LYS A 178 -13.74 0.42 -7.55
C LYS A 178 -15.08 0.75 -6.88
N ALA A 179 -15.37 0.17 -5.71
CA ALA A 179 -16.63 0.32 -4.99
C ALA A 179 -16.61 1.44 -3.94
N LEU A 180 -15.45 2.05 -3.63
CA LEU A 180 -15.34 3.09 -2.60
C LEU A 180 -16.24 4.28 -2.93
N THR A 181 -17.02 4.73 -1.94
CA THR A 181 -17.88 5.93 -2.04
C THR A 181 -17.38 7.07 -1.15
N GLU A 182 -17.20 6.86 0.15
CA GLU A 182 -17.01 7.93 1.14
C GLU A 182 -15.75 7.80 2.02
N GLY A 183 -14.97 6.72 1.86
CA GLY A 183 -13.80 6.48 2.73
C GLY A 183 -12.57 7.31 2.40
N ASP A 184 -12.01 8.00 3.39
CA ASP A 184 -10.87 8.89 3.25
C ASP A 184 -9.51 8.18 3.38
N ASN A 185 -8.47 8.79 2.79
CA ASN A 185 -7.07 8.43 3.00
C ASN A 185 -6.73 6.97 2.68
N ASN A 186 -7.43 6.35 1.74
CA ASN A 186 -7.12 5.00 1.30
C ASN A 186 -6.03 5.00 0.22
N ILE A 187 -5.11 4.04 0.30
CA ILE A 187 -4.09 3.80 -0.71
C ILE A 187 -4.27 2.36 -1.23
N ALA A 188 -4.65 2.22 -2.49
CA ALA A 188 -4.79 0.93 -3.17
C ALA A 188 -3.93 0.90 -4.43
N ILE A 189 -2.93 0.03 -4.45
CA ILE A 189 -2.01 -0.12 -5.59
C ILE A 189 -1.96 -1.59 -6.00
N GLY A 190 -2.55 -1.91 -7.13
CA GLY A 190 -2.61 -3.27 -7.67
C GLY A 190 -3.93 -3.58 -8.37
N TYR A 191 -3.95 -4.70 -9.10
CA TYR A 191 -5.17 -5.24 -9.69
C TYR A 191 -6.16 -5.59 -8.56
N ASN A 192 -7.37 -5.02 -8.56
CA ASN A 192 -8.41 -5.22 -7.57
C ASN A 192 -7.94 -5.07 -6.10
N ALA A 193 -7.01 -4.15 -5.83
CA ALA A 193 -6.69 -3.81 -4.46
C ALA A 193 -7.84 -3.00 -3.83
N LEU A 194 -8.39 -3.46 -2.67
CA LEU A 194 -9.55 -2.84 -2.00
C LEU A 194 -10.75 -2.59 -2.94
N ASP A 195 -11.04 -3.51 -3.85
CA ASP A 195 -12.05 -3.27 -4.89
C ASP A 195 -13.51 -3.35 -4.38
N GLU A 196 -13.77 -3.98 -3.24
CA GLU A 196 -15.10 -4.12 -2.66
C GLU A 196 -15.40 -3.13 -1.51
N ILE A 197 -14.39 -2.46 -0.93
CA ILE A 197 -14.60 -1.50 0.17
C ILE A 197 -15.51 -0.35 -0.24
N THR A 198 -16.44 0.05 0.64
CA THR A 198 -17.42 1.11 0.35
C THR A 198 -17.21 2.40 1.15
N THR A 199 -16.98 2.34 2.46
CA THR A 199 -16.91 3.51 3.34
C THR A 199 -15.71 3.50 4.29
N GLY A 200 -14.89 2.44 4.30
CA GLY A 200 -13.71 2.32 5.16
C GLY A 200 -12.60 3.31 4.79
N GLY A 201 -11.88 3.79 5.80
CA GLY A 201 -10.83 4.80 5.62
C GLY A 201 -9.47 4.41 6.19
N ALA A 202 -8.43 5.14 5.78
CA ALA A 202 -7.05 4.97 6.24
C ALA A 202 -6.46 3.56 6.00
N ASN A 203 -6.91 2.85 4.96
CA ASN A 203 -6.37 1.55 4.59
C ASN A 203 -5.24 1.67 3.55
N ILE A 204 -4.24 0.82 3.66
CA ILE A 204 -3.15 0.69 2.69
C ILE A 204 -3.15 -0.73 2.13
N ALA A 205 -3.46 -0.88 0.85
CA ALA A 205 -3.44 -2.15 0.13
C ALA A 205 -2.49 -2.08 -1.07
N ILE A 206 -1.39 -2.83 -1.02
CA ILE A 206 -0.40 -2.87 -2.11
C ILE A 206 -0.20 -4.30 -2.57
N GLY A 207 -0.68 -4.60 -3.75
CA GLY A 207 -0.61 -5.93 -4.36
C GLY A 207 -1.93 -6.34 -5.01
N THR A 208 -1.88 -7.35 -5.89
CA THR A 208 -3.08 -7.92 -6.49
C THR A 208 -4.00 -8.48 -5.40
N ASN A 209 -5.29 -8.09 -5.40
CA ASN A 209 -6.32 -8.49 -4.44
C ASN A 209 -5.91 -8.28 -2.96
N ALA A 210 -5.02 -7.32 -2.66
CA ALA A 210 -4.72 -6.97 -1.27
C ALA A 210 -5.99 -6.35 -0.64
N LEU A 211 -6.43 -6.87 0.52
CA LEU A 211 -7.70 -6.52 1.19
C LEU A 211 -8.94 -6.66 0.27
N GLY A 212 -8.92 -7.63 -0.66
CA GLY A 212 -9.95 -7.74 -1.71
C GLY A 212 -11.34 -8.14 -1.21
N ASN A 213 -11.50 -8.63 0.03
CA ASN A 213 -12.81 -8.98 0.60
C ASN A 213 -13.29 -7.95 1.65
N CYS A 214 -12.57 -6.86 1.86
CA CYS A 214 -13.10 -5.75 2.68
C CYS A 214 -14.24 -5.10 1.90
N ASP A 215 -15.48 -5.19 2.40
CA ASP A 215 -16.67 -4.78 1.67
C ASP A 215 -17.48 -3.67 2.35
N GLY A 216 -17.10 -3.25 3.54
CA GLY A 216 -17.81 -2.30 4.38
C GLY A 216 -16.99 -1.09 4.80
N GLY A 217 -16.95 -0.87 6.10
CA GLY A 217 -16.31 0.27 6.76
C GLY A 217 -15.02 -0.10 7.52
N GLU A 218 -14.21 -1.04 7.00
CA GLU A 218 -12.93 -1.42 7.60
C GLU A 218 -11.94 -0.27 7.56
N ASN A 219 -11.23 -0.08 8.69
CA ASN A 219 -10.34 1.06 8.85
C ASN A 219 -8.96 0.64 9.32
N GLU A 220 -7.97 1.46 8.95
CA GLU A 220 -6.61 1.40 9.51
C GLU A 220 -5.93 0.05 9.28
N ASN A 221 -6.24 -0.64 8.17
CA ASN A 221 -5.56 -1.87 7.79
C ASN A 221 -4.41 -1.59 6.82
N ILE A 222 -3.29 -2.28 7.02
CA ILE A 222 -2.14 -2.27 6.11
C ILE A 222 -1.96 -3.68 5.56
N ALA A 223 -2.08 -3.86 4.25
CA ALA A 223 -1.82 -5.13 3.58
C ALA A 223 -0.87 -4.93 2.40
N ILE A 224 0.28 -5.60 2.43
CA ILE A 224 1.30 -5.51 1.39
C ILE A 224 1.66 -6.92 0.91
N GLY A 225 1.34 -7.21 -0.33
CA GLY A 225 1.60 -8.50 -0.99
C GLY A 225 0.40 -8.98 -1.80
N ASN A 226 0.65 -9.92 -2.72
CA ASN A 226 -0.43 -10.57 -3.47
C ASN A 226 -1.36 -11.30 -2.49
N ASN A 227 -2.68 -11.06 -2.56
CA ASN A 227 -3.71 -11.57 -1.65
C ASN A 227 -3.41 -11.34 -0.15
N ALA A 228 -2.63 -10.32 0.21
CA ALA A 228 -2.40 -9.99 1.62
C ALA A 228 -3.70 -9.49 2.26
N GLY A 229 -4.10 -10.09 3.38
CA GLY A 229 -5.32 -9.74 4.10
C GLY A 229 -6.62 -10.02 3.33
N ALA A 230 -6.56 -10.84 2.27
CA ALA A 230 -7.73 -11.14 1.44
C ALA A 230 -8.89 -11.84 2.17
N ASN A 231 -8.66 -12.29 3.40
CA ASN A 231 -9.71 -12.89 4.23
C ASN A 231 -10.35 -11.90 5.22
N LEU A 232 -9.90 -10.64 5.28
CA LEU A 232 -10.55 -9.62 6.11
C LEU A 232 -11.89 -9.24 5.48
N ASP A 233 -12.91 -9.13 6.33
CA ASP A 233 -14.29 -8.84 5.98
C ASP A 233 -14.83 -7.66 6.83
N ASN A 234 -14.58 -7.67 8.15
CA ASN A 234 -14.97 -6.61 9.08
C ASN A 234 -13.85 -6.24 10.08
N GLY A 235 -12.59 -6.59 9.75
CA GLY A 235 -11.45 -6.40 10.65
C GLY A 235 -10.80 -5.03 10.54
N ASN A 236 -10.29 -4.51 11.66
CA ASN A 236 -9.66 -3.19 11.73
C ASN A 236 -8.26 -3.24 12.36
N ASN A 237 -7.42 -2.23 12.07
CA ASN A 237 -6.13 -2.03 12.74
C ASN A 237 -5.14 -3.20 12.52
N ASN A 238 -5.20 -3.89 11.39
CA ASN A 238 -4.31 -5.00 11.10
C ASN A 238 -3.13 -4.57 10.22
N THR A 239 -1.96 -5.13 10.47
CA THR A 239 -0.76 -4.99 9.62
C THR A 239 -0.39 -6.36 9.06
N ILE A 240 -0.57 -6.56 7.77
CA ILE A 240 -0.40 -7.84 7.08
C ILE A 240 0.58 -7.69 5.93
N VAL A 241 1.75 -8.33 6.03
CA VAL A 241 2.82 -8.18 5.02
C VAL A 241 3.29 -9.56 4.55
N GLY A 242 3.11 -9.82 3.29
CA GLY A 242 3.54 -11.05 2.62
C GLY A 242 2.50 -11.61 1.65
N SER A 243 2.95 -12.34 0.63
CA SER A 243 2.04 -13.00 -0.30
C SER A 243 1.20 -14.06 0.42
N ASN A 244 -0.13 -14.02 0.23
CA ASN A 244 -1.13 -14.85 0.90
C ASN A 244 -1.05 -14.80 2.45
N ALA A 245 -0.47 -13.75 3.03
CA ALA A 245 -0.55 -13.53 4.46
C ALA A 245 -1.97 -13.12 4.82
N ASN A 246 -2.54 -13.75 5.84
CA ASN A 246 -3.94 -13.56 6.21
C ASN A 246 -4.11 -13.30 7.72
N ALA A 247 -5.14 -12.58 8.09
CA ALA A 247 -5.57 -12.48 9.47
C ALA A 247 -6.11 -13.82 10.00
N SER A 248 -6.29 -13.97 11.30
CA SER A 248 -6.84 -15.18 11.92
C SER A 248 -8.30 -15.46 11.54
N SER A 249 -9.02 -14.41 11.18
CA SER A 249 -10.43 -14.46 10.73
C SER A 249 -10.80 -13.18 9.99
N GLY A 250 -11.97 -13.15 9.34
CA GLY A 250 -12.51 -11.95 8.68
C GLY A 250 -12.75 -10.76 9.62
N ASN A 251 -13.03 -11.03 10.90
CA ASN A 251 -13.30 -10.01 11.94
C ASN A 251 -12.07 -9.73 12.83
N ALA A 252 -10.89 -10.04 12.37
CA ALA A 252 -9.67 -9.87 13.16
C ALA A 252 -9.31 -8.41 13.39
N ASN A 253 -8.83 -8.09 14.59
CA ASN A 253 -8.46 -6.73 14.97
C ASN A 253 -7.08 -6.66 15.63
N GLY A 254 -6.29 -5.65 15.26
CA GLY A 254 -5.02 -5.32 15.90
C GLY A 254 -3.94 -6.38 15.70
N GLN A 255 -3.96 -7.14 14.60
CA GLN A 255 -2.96 -8.15 14.31
C GLN A 255 -1.77 -7.59 13.53
N ILE A 256 -0.60 -8.15 13.81
CA ILE A 256 0.59 -7.99 12.97
C ILE A 256 0.92 -9.36 12.39
N VAL A 257 0.83 -9.52 11.08
CA VAL A 257 1.11 -10.80 10.38
C VAL A 257 2.16 -10.57 9.31
N ILE A 258 3.32 -11.20 9.45
CA ILE A 258 4.43 -11.01 8.51
C ILE A 258 4.97 -12.36 8.04
N GLY A 259 5.00 -12.52 6.73
CA GLY A 259 5.58 -13.67 6.04
C GLY A 259 4.68 -14.24 4.95
N LYS A 260 5.24 -15.07 4.10
CA LYS A 260 4.51 -15.70 3.00
C LYS A 260 3.65 -16.88 3.50
N ASP A 261 2.38 -16.95 3.03
CA ASP A 261 1.43 -18.02 3.38
C ASP A 261 1.21 -18.16 4.91
N VAL A 262 1.29 -17.06 5.66
CA VAL A 262 1.14 -17.02 7.12
C VAL A 262 -0.28 -16.60 7.48
N THR A 263 -0.87 -17.29 8.44
CA THR A 263 -2.15 -16.88 9.05
C THR A 263 -1.91 -16.39 10.48
N GLY A 264 -2.50 -15.26 10.85
CA GLY A 264 -2.45 -14.69 12.18
C GLY A 264 -3.02 -15.63 13.25
N ALA A 265 -2.55 -15.49 14.48
CA ALA A 265 -2.96 -16.37 15.57
C ALA A 265 -4.28 -15.93 16.23
N ASN A 266 -4.37 -14.66 16.65
CA ASN A 266 -5.50 -14.09 17.37
C ASN A 266 -5.47 -12.56 17.32
N ASN A 267 -6.56 -11.90 17.75
CA ASN A 267 -6.59 -10.45 17.93
C ASN A 267 -5.47 -9.99 18.86
N ALA A 268 -4.87 -8.85 18.52
CA ALA A 268 -3.75 -8.26 19.24
C ALA A 268 -2.51 -9.18 19.38
N PHE A 269 -2.28 -10.05 18.40
CA PHE A 269 -1.07 -10.88 18.29
C PHE A 269 -0.17 -10.41 17.16
N ALA A 270 1.14 -10.48 17.37
CA ALA A 270 2.11 -10.48 16.28
C ALA A 270 2.46 -11.92 15.90
N THR A 271 2.35 -12.25 14.62
CA THR A 271 2.66 -13.56 14.03
C THR A 271 3.68 -13.39 12.93
N LEU A 272 4.83 -14.06 13.07
CA LEU A 272 5.91 -14.06 12.08
C LEU A 272 6.17 -15.48 11.60
N GLY A 273 6.45 -15.66 10.32
CA GLY A 273 6.81 -16.99 9.83
C GLY A 273 6.80 -17.17 8.33
N LEU A 274 6.87 -18.44 7.93
CA LEU A 274 6.70 -18.88 6.55
C LEU A 274 5.79 -20.11 6.57
N SER A 275 4.67 -20.04 5.84
CA SER A 275 3.69 -21.12 5.75
C SER A 275 3.25 -21.63 7.15
N THR A 276 3.51 -22.89 7.48
CA THR A 276 3.15 -23.53 8.77
C THR A 276 4.16 -23.29 9.88
N SER A 277 5.37 -22.79 9.57
CA SER A 277 6.41 -22.49 10.56
C SER A 277 6.22 -21.07 11.10
N ILE A 278 5.36 -20.92 12.10
CA ILE A 278 5.00 -19.63 12.67
C ILE A 278 5.41 -19.48 14.13
N LYS A 279 5.69 -18.26 14.53
CA LYS A 279 5.85 -17.82 15.92
C LYS A 279 4.91 -16.64 16.17
N SER A 280 4.25 -16.67 17.31
CA SER A 280 3.30 -15.63 17.70
C SER A 280 3.58 -15.14 19.10
N ILE A 281 3.27 -13.86 19.36
CA ILE A 281 3.38 -13.22 20.67
C ILE A 281 2.11 -12.42 20.94
N ASP A 282 1.58 -12.53 22.15
CA ASP A 282 0.45 -11.73 22.63
C ASP A 282 0.94 -10.33 22.98
N LEU A 283 0.47 -9.32 22.25
CA LEU A 283 0.86 -7.92 22.44
C LEU A 283 0.14 -7.24 23.61
N THR A 284 -0.86 -7.90 24.22
CA THR A 284 -1.59 -7.37 25.39
C THR A 284 -0.95 -7.77 26.71
N SER A 285 -0.08 -8.79 26.71
CA SER A 285 0.54 -9.32 27.93
C SER A 285 1.85 -8.61 28.26
N SER A 286 2.00 -8.15 29.49
CA SER A 286 3.26 -7.57 30.00
C SER A 286 4.39 -8.61 30.15
N SER A 287 4.06 -9.90 30.14
CA SER A 287 5.01 -11.04 30.19
C SER A 287 5.02 -11.84 28.91
N ALA A 288 4.71 -11.19 27.78
CA ALA A 288 4.61 -11.84 26.48
C ALA A 288 5.93 -12.52 26.07
N SER A 289 5.82 -13.73 25.57
CA SER A 289 6.93 -14.50 25.00
C SER A 289 6.52 -15.12 23.67
N TRP A 290 7.48 -15.30 22.77
CA TRP A 290 7.23 -15.97 21.51
C TRP A 290 6.80 -17.42 21.73
N SER A 291 5.66 -17.80 21.19
CA SER A 291 5.08 -19.13 21.26
C SER A 291 4.96 -19.76 19.87
N GLY A 292 5.01 -21.08 19.83
CA GLY A 292 4.66 -21.87 18.64
C GLY A 292 3.62 -22.92 19.03
N SER A 293 2.90 -23.46 18.06
CA SER A 293 1.94 -24.55 18.29
C SER A 293 2.60 -25.72 18.99
N SER A 294 1.95 -26.24 20.05
CA SER A 294 2.39 -27.41 20.83
C SER A 294 1.22 -28.38 21.13
N ASP A 295 0.15 -28.32 20.32
CA ASP A 295 -1.03 -29.16 20.45
C ASP A 295 -0.66 -30.65 20.20
N GLU A 296 -1.17 -31.56 21.04
CA GLU A 296 -0.94 -32.98 20.92
C GLU A 296 -1.39 -33.54 19.57
N ARG A 297 -2.47 -33.02 19.00
CA ARG A 297 -3.01 -33.44 17.70
C ARG A 297 -2.07 -33.20 16.52
N LEU A 298 -1.04 -32.37 16.71
CA LEU A 298 0.00 -32.06 15.72
C LEU A 298 1.27 -32.89 15.92
N LYS A 299 1.28 -33.81 16.89
CA LYS A 299 2.46 -34.58 17.28
C LYS A 299 2.18 -36.07 17.17
N GLU A 300 3.20 -36.82 16.82
CA GLU A 300 3.21 -38.28 16.84
C GLU A 300 4.44 -38.79 17.58
N ASN A 301 4.41 -40.06 18.02
CA ASN A 301 5.49 -40.71 18.71
C ASN A 301 5.95 -39.97 19.98
N ILE A 302 5.00 -39.43 20.75
CA ILE A 302 5.29 -38.71 21.99
C ILE A 302 5.90 -39.66 23.02
N GLN A 303 7.12 -39.38 23.43
CA GLN A 303 7.86 -40.14 24.45
C GLN A 303 8.48 -39.22 25.49
N THR A 304 8.73 -39.75 26.69
CA THR A 304 9.46 -39.02 27.74
C THR A 304 10.92 -38.84 27.33
N SER A 305 11.42 -37.57 27.36
CA SER A 305 12.83 -37.30 27.08
C SER A 305 13.75 -37.97 28.09
N THR A 306 14.85 -38.53 27.60
CA THR A 306 15.92 -39.10 28.42
C THR A 306 17.02 -38.07 28.70
N ALA A 307 17.09 -36.99 27.95
CA ALA A 307 18.07 -35.94 28.16
C ALA A 307 17.64 -35.00 29.31
N GLY A 308 18.22 -35.24 30.47
CA GLY A 308 17.99 -34.49 31.72
C GLY A 308 19.31 -34.02 32.34
N LEU A 309 19.55 -34.47 33.58
CA LEU A 309 20.72 -34.04 34.37
C LEU A 309 22.06 -34.37 33.70
N SER A 310 22.17 -35.48 32.98
CA SER A 310 23.39 -35.86 32.26
C SER A 310 23.76 -34.84 31.19
N PHE A 311 22.80 -34.41 30.38
CA PHE A 311 23.01 -33.39 29.35
C PHE A 311 23.32 -32.01 29.96
N ILE A 312 22.54 -31.59 30.96
CA ILE A 312 22.71 -30.26 31.60
C ILE A 312 24.11 -30.14 32.23
N ASN A 313 24.65 -31.21 32.82
CA ASN A 313 26.00 -31.22 33.42
C ASN A 313 27.14 -31.10 32.39
N GLU A 314 26.89 -31.36 31.10
CA GLU A 314 27.90 -31.20 30.04
C GLU A 314 27.94 -29.77 29.48
N LEU A 315 26.91 -28.97 29.72
CA LEU A 315 26.88 -27.58 29.28
C LEU A 315 27.77 -26.73 30.22
N ARG A 316 28.56 -25.85 29.59
CA ARG A 316 29.43 -24.90 30.31
C ARG A 316 28.88 -23.48 30.15
N PRO A 317 28.17 -22.93 31.15
CA PRO A 317 27.85 -21.52 31.17
C PRO A 317 29.11 -20.64 31.18
N VAL A 318 29.16 -19.62 30.36
CA VAL A 318 30.32 -18.73 30.23
C VAL A 318 29.93 -17.27 30.37
N THR A 319 30.93 -16.46 30.74
CA THR A 319 30.87 -15.02 30.59
C THR A 319 31.79 -14.60 29.44
N PHE A 320 31.41 -13.60 28.66
CA PHE A 320 32.19 -13.15 27.53
C PHE A 320 31.92 -11.67 27.23
N ASN A 321 32.77 -11.06 26.39
CA ASN A 321 32.52 -9.79 25.75
C ASN A 321 32.49 -10.00 24.25
N TRP A 322 31.65 -9.24 23.55
CA TRP A 322 31.69 -9.22 22.10
C TRP A 322 33.00 -8.64 21.59
N LYS A 323 33.59 -9.25 20.57
CA LYS A 323 34.73 -8.69 19.84
C LYS A 323 34.31 -7.43 19.13
N LYS A 324 35.24 -6.53 18.85
CA LYS A 324 35.05 -5.45 17.89
C LYS A 324 34.80 -6.04 16.50
N ALA A 325 33.96 -5.37 15.70
CA ALA A 325 33.59 -5.86 14.37
C ALA A 325 34.81 -6.04 13.45
N LYS A 326 35.84 -5.20 13.58
CA LYS A 326 37.11 -5.32 12.85
C LYS A 326 37.99 -6.51 13.28
N ASP A 327 37.78 -7.06 14.47
CA ASP A 327 38.56 -8.18 15.07
C ASP A 327 37.89 -9.54 14.83
N VAL A 328 36.76 -9.54 14.08
CA VAL A 328 36.06 -10.78 13.65
C VAL A 328 36.71 -11.28 12.35
N ASP A 329 36.60 -12.58 12.08
CA ASP A 329 37.06 -13.13 10.80
C ASP A 329 36.35 -12.45 9.63
N LYS A 330 37.14 -12.09 8.61
CA LYS A 330 36.64 -11.35 7.41
C LYS A 330 35.65 -12.14 6.57
N SER A 331 35.59 -13.46 6.74
CA SER A 331 34.60 -14.31 6.06
C SER A 331 33.20 -14.26 6.70
N MET A 332 33.09 -13.72 7.92
CA MET A 332 31.82 -13.64 8.64
C MET A 332 31.04 -12.38 8.27
N SER A 333 29.73 -12.50 8.19
CA SER A 333 28.82 -11.37 7.87
C SER A 333 28.89 -10.24 8.89
N GLN A 334 29.35 -10.50 10.12
CA GLN A 334 29.53 -9.55 11.21
C GLN A 334 30.82 -8.75 11.11
N TYR A 335 31.73 -9.05 10.16
CA TYR A 335 32.93 -8.26 9.95
C TYR A 335 32.57 -6.89 9.39
N GLN A 336 33.08 -5.83 10.03
CA GLN A 336 33.02 -4.45 9.57
C GLN A 336 34.32 -3.75 10.03
N ASP A 337 34.84 -2.83 9.26
CA ASP A 337 36.02 -2.01 9.66
C ASP A 337 35.58 -0.95 10.68
N SER A 338 35.20 -1.42 11.88
CA SER A 338 34.60 -0.61 12.95
C SER A 338 35.12 -1.04 14.32
N GLU A 339 35.29 -0.06 15.22
CA GLU A 339 35.62 -0.27 16.64
C GLU A 339 34.41 -0.73 17.47
N GLU A 340 33.20 -0.68 16.89
CA GLU A 340 31.96 -1.13 17.54
C GLU A 340 31.96 -2.66 17.74
N PRO A 341 31.17 -3.18 18.70
CA PRO A 341 31.03 -4.62 18.88
C PRO A 341 30.43 -5.28 17.65
N ALA A 342 30.91 -6.47 17.32
CA ALA A 342 30.39 -7.26 16.20
C ALA A 342 28.90 -7.62 16.34
N LEU A 343 28.43 -7.74 17.58
CA LEU A 343 27.03 -8.02 17.93
C LEU A 343 26.60 -7.23 19.16
N GLY A 344 25.29 -7.02 19.34
CA GLY A 344 24.71 -6.41 20.53
C GLY A 344 24.48 -4.90 20.48
N GLY A 345 24.92 -4.20 19.42
CA GLY A 345 24.67 -2.76 19.20
C GLY A 345 25.41 -1.82 20.15
N GLU A 346 25.21 -0.50 19.95
CA GLU A 346 25.78 0.56 20.79
C GLU A 346 25.49 0.31 22.29
N GLY A 347 26.51 0.44 23.11
CA GLY A 347 26.41 0.29 24.57
C GLY A 347 26.61 -1.13 25.11
N THR A 348 26.86 -2.15 24.29
CA THR A 348 27.28 -3.49 24.74
C THR A 348 28.79 -3.65 24.81
N TYR A 349 29.56 -2.73 24.22
CA TYR A 349 31.02 -2.77 24.28
C TYR A 349 31.53 -2.76 25.71
N GLY A 350 32.38 -3.72 26.03
CA GLY A 350 32.97 -3.88 27.36
C GLY A 350 32.03 -4.46 28.44
N LYS A 351 30.74 -4.69 28.13
CA LYS A 351 29.83 -5.35 29.08
C LYS A 351 30.08 -6.85 29.09
N ILE A 352 30.02 -7.42 30.30
CA ILE A 352 30.05 -8.86 30.48
C ILE A 352 28.71 -9.46 30.13
N MET A 353 28.71 -10.32 29.15
CA MET A 353 27.56 -11.11 28.72
C MET A 353 27.62 -12.54 29.36
N HIS A 354 26.47 -13.16 29.49
CA HIS A 354 26.32 -14.54 29.97
C HIS A 354 25.69 -15.38 28.87
N GLY A 355 26.14 -16.61 28.69
CA GLY A 355 25.59 -17.51 27.66
C GLY A 355 26.40 -18.78 27.51
N PHE A 356 26.36 -19.33 26.30
CA PHE A 356 27.06 -20.55 25.94
C PHE A 356 27.91 -20.34 24.68
N VAL A 357 28.92 -21.18 24.48
CA VAL A 357 29.67 -21.27 23.23
C VAL A 357 28.99 -22.30 22.34
N ALA A 358 28.52 -21.89 21.14
CA ALA A 358 27.73 -22.73 20.26
C ALA A 358 28.40 -24.04 19.87
N GLN A 359 29.73 -24.02 19.64
CA GLN A 359 30.51 -25.18 19.32
C GLN A 359 30.58 -26.20 20.50
N GLU A 360 30.64 -25.71 21.74
CA GLU A 360 30.61 -26.56 22.93
C GLU A 360 29.24 -27.19 23.15
N VAL A 361 28.17 -26.41 22.92
CA VAL A 361 26.78 -26.91 22.93
C VAL A 361 26.59 -28.01 21.89
N LYS A 362 27.05 -27.80 20.66
CA LYS A 362 27.01 -28.83 19.61
C LYS A 362 27.73 -30.13 20.04
N SER A 363 28.92 -29.98 20.62
CA SER A 363 29.70 -31.14 21.13
C SER A 363 28.98 -31.90 22.24
N ALA A 364 28.23 -31.21 23.11
CA ALA A 364 27.40 -31.85 24.12
C ALA A 364 26.21 -32.60 23.49
N ILE A 365 25.49 -31.95 22.55
CA ILE A 365 24.36 -32.55 21.82
C ILE A 365 24.77 -33.82 21.10
N ASP A 366 25.95 -33.84 20.45
CA ASP A 366 26.42 -34.98 19.64
C ASP A 366 26.71 -36.25 20.48
N LYS A 367 26.86 -36.13 21.81
CA LYS A 367 27.02 -37.26 22.71
C LYS A 367 25.70 -37.91 23.14
N HIS A 368 24.56 -37.20 22.91
CA HIS A 368 23.23 -37.66 23.29
C HIS A 368 22.44 -38.05 22.03
N SER A 369 22.23 -39.35 21.82
CA SER A 369 21.60 -39.86 20.59
C SER A 369 20.17 -39.38 20.37
N ASP A 370 19.43 -39.09 21.43
CA ASP A 370 18.06 -38.56 21.44
C ASP A 370 17.96 -37.05 21.18
N LEU A 371 19.09 -36.33 21.25
CA LEU A 371 19.18 -34.90 20.94
C LEU A 371 19.85 -34.61 19.59
N LYS A 372 20.56 -35.60 19.03
CA LYS A 372 21.44 -35.42 17.88
C LYS A 372 20.68 -34.92 16.61
N GLU A 373 19.43 -35.35 16.45
CA GLU A 373 18.60 -34.97 15.34
C GLU A 373 17.39 -34.15 15.84
N GLY A 374 17.28 -32.89 15.39
CA GLY A 374 16.10 -32.06 15.64
C GLY A 374 16.07 -31.29 16.96
N PHE A 375 17.11 -31.30 17.79
CA PHE A 375 17.15 -30.47 18.98
C PHE A 375 17.48 -29.01 18.66
N GLY A 376 16.51 -28.16 18.78
CA GLY A 376 16.54 -26.75 18.33
C GLY A 376 17.41 -25.79 19.16
N MET A 377 18.25 -26.30 20.10
CA MET A 377 19.15 -25.46 20.88
C MET A 377 20.32 -24.92 20.06
N TRP A 378 20.79 -25.68 19.08
CA TRP A 378 21.91 -25.31 18.21
C TRP A 378 21.48 -25.24 16.76
N GLN A 379 22.02 -24.26 16.03
CA GLN A 379 21.82 -24.14 14.57
C GLN A 379 23.07 -23.52 13.95
N GLU A 380 23.26 -23.79 12.67
CA GLU A 380 24.27 -23.17 11.82
C GLU A 380 23.59 -22.44 10.67
N TRP A 381 23.99 -21.21 10.42
CA TRP A 381 23.48 -20.38 9.32
C TRP A 381 24.28 -20.63 8.04
N GLU A 382 23.76 -20.16 6.92
CA GLU A 382 24.38 -20.37 5.60
C GLU A 382 25.81 -19.81 5.50
N ASP A 383 26.14 -18.79 6.29
CA ASP A 383 27.49 -18.20 6.38
C ASP A 383 28.44 -18.96 7.34
N GLY A 384 28.03 -20.09 7.88
CA GLY A 384 28.78 -20.91 8.86
C GLY A 384 28.76 -20.36 10.29
N THR A 385 28.06 -19.23 10.54
CA THR A 385 27.87 -18.72 11.90
C THR A 385 26.97 -19.67 12.70
N GLN A 386 27.37 -19.99 13.93
CA GLN A 386 26.63 -20.90 14.82
C GLN A 386 25.90 -20.12 15.91
N ALA A 387 24.67 -20.53 16.20
CA ALA A 387 23.80 -19.90 17.18
C ALA A 387 23.27 -20.88 18.22
N VAL A 388 22.90 -20.36 19.40
CA VAL A 388 22.27 -21.11 20.49
C VAL A 388 20.91 -20.48 20.79
N SER A 389 19.89 -21.33 20.96
CA SER A 389 18.53 -20.97 21.39
C SER A 389 18.28 -21.46 22.83
N ASP A 390 18.41 -20.56 23.80
CA ASP A 390 18.31 -20.90 25.23
C ASP A 390 16.94 -21.46 25.64
N GLY A 391 15.87 -21.05 24.94
CA GLY A 391 14.51 -21.53 25.19
C GLY A 391 14.35 -23.05 25.01
N ALA A 392 15.16 -23.66 24.16
CA ALA A 392 15.13 -25.11 23.95
C ALA A 392 15.63 -25.92 25.20
N LEU A 393 16.32 -25.26 26.13
CA LEU A 393 16.75 -25.90 27.37
C LEU A 393 15.65 -26.15 28.41
N VAL A 394 14.52 -25.42 28.32
CA VAL A 394 13.48 -25.48 29.38
C VAL A 394 12.98 -26.90 29.63
N PRO A 395 12.62 -27.73 28.64
CA PRO A 395 12.20 -29.10 28.88
C PRO A 395 13.30 -29.95 29.55
N MET A 396 14.57 -29.73 29.15
CA MET A 396 15.74 -30.48 29.72
C MET A 396 16.01 -30.07 31.15
N LEU A 397 15.84 -28.78 31.50
CA LEU A 397 15.94 -28.29 32.86
C LEU A 397 14.83 -28.88 33.75
N VAL A 398 13.60 -28.94 33.26
CA VAL A 398 12.49 -29.60 34.00
C VAL A 398 12.80 -31.04 34.26
N LYS A 399 13.31 -31.81 33.29
CA LYS A 399 13.71 -33.21 33.45
C LYS A 399 14.86 -33.37 34.45
N ALA A 400 15.87 -32.49 34.36
CA ALA A 400 17.01 -32.52 35.31
C ALA A 400 16.57 -32.24 36.76
N ILE A 401 15.65 -31.32 36.98
CA ILE A 401 15.06 -31.01 38.28
C ILE A 401 14.28 -32.23 38.82
N GLN A 402 13.48 -32.89 37.99
CA GLN A 402 12.74 -34.09 38.36
C GLN A 402 13.67 -35.21 38.79
N GLU A 403 14.79 -35.43 38.08
CA GLU A 403 15.81 -36.42 38.43
C GLU A 403 16.55 -36.09 39.74
N LEU A 404 16.85 -34.80 39.98
CA LEU A 404 17.43 -34.34 41.23
C LEU A 404 16.47 -34.52 42.41
N SER A 405 15.18 -34.16 42.25
CA SER A 405 14.16 -34.33 43.27
C SER A 405 14.02 -35.80 43.69
N ALA A 406 13.94 -36.71 42.72
CA ALA A 406 13.89 -38.15 43.00
C ALA A 406 15.13 -38.66 43.76
N ARG A 407 16.31 -38.16 43.41
CA ARG A 407 17.57 -38.51 44.13
C ARG A 407 17.61 -38.00 45.58
N VAL A 408 17.09 -36.79 45.82
CA VAL A 408 16.99 -36.23 47.18
C VAL A 408 16.02 -37.07 48.02
N GLU A 409 14.84 -37.39 47.50
CA GLU A 409 13.86 -38.26 48.21
C GLU A 409 14.43 -39.63 48.54
N GLU A 410 15.20 -40.23 47.63
CA GLU A 410 15.89 -41.51 47.89
C GLU A 410 16.94 -41.37 48.99
N LEU A 411 17.67 -40.26 49.06
CA LEU A 411 18.68 -40.02 50.11
C LEU A 411 18.06 -39.73 51.48
N GLU A 412 16.94 -39.02 51.52
CA GLU A 412 16.20 -38.69 52.75
C GLU A 412 15.45 -39.91 53.33
N SER A 413 15.16 -40.91 52.51
CA SER A 413 14.50 -42.15 52.92
C SER A 413 15.46 -43.20 53.48
N LYS A 414 16.77 -42.98 53.45
CA LYS A 414 17.83 -43.81 53.96
C LYS A 414 18.33 -43.33 55.32
#